data_5cb3dd66b602ab856449d7027d69a351
#
_entry.id   5cb3dd66b602ab856449d7027d69a351
#
_cell.length_a   1.000
_cell.length_b   1.000
_cell.length_c   1.000
_cell.angle_alpha   90.00
_cell.angle_beta   90.00
_cell.angle_gamma   90.00
#
_symmetry.space_group_name_H-M   'P 1'
#
loop_
_entity.id
_entity.type
_entity.pdbx_description
1 polymer ?
#
loop_
_entity_poly.entity_id
_entity_poly.type
_entity_poly.pdbx_seq_one_letter_code
_entity_poly.pdbx_strand_id
1 'polypeptide(L)'
;MSIVGKMILEEFTRKRSDYLELGDAVHNRLDEMVQEAGLSILGIEHRIKTVKSLAGKLERKGDDYYRKLEDLTDLVGARIICFFADEVDVLGKLVEKSFQIDRENSSDKRALMKADSFGYLSLHYICYLTPEIGYSESICYKKFEIQIRTNLQHTWSAIEHDLGYKSEFGVPRVVVRQFARLAGLLELADDEFVRIRSRMQDYTEEIRKKIALGCADDVLIDIISLE
;
A
#
# COMPACT_ATOMS: atom_id res chain seq x y z
N MET A 1 30.70 4.10 -1.98
CA MET A 1 30.01 2.88 -2.50
C MET A 1 31.04 1.80 -2.78
N SER A 2 30.85 0.60 -2.24
CA SER A 2 31.73 -0.58 -2.37
C SER A 2 31.75 -1.14 -3.80
N ILE A 3 32.65 -2.10 -4.02
CA ILE A 3 32.71 -2.86 -5.29
C ILE A 3 31.38 -3.61 -5.52
N VAL A 4 30.85 -4.27 -4.47
CA VAL A 4 29.57 -4.98 -4.52
C VAL A 4 28.43 -4.02 -4.86
N GLY A 5 28.38 -2.87 -4.21
CA GLY A 5 27.37 -1.85 -4.51
C GLY A 5 27.40 -1.35 -5.95
N LYS A 6 28.60 -1.20 -6.54
CA LYS A 6 28.75 -0.84 -7.95
C LYS A 6 28.23 -1.96 -8.87
N MET A 7 28.58 -3.21 -8.58
CA MET A 7 28.11 -4.37 -9.36
C MET A 7 26.58 -4.49 -9.34
N ILE A 8 25.96 -4.31 -8.17
CA ILE A 8 24.49 -4.31 -8.03
C ILE A 8 23.87 -3.19 -8.88
N LEU A 9 24.47 -1.99 -8.87
CA LEU A 9 23.94 -0.85 -9.61
C LEU A 9 24.05 -1.03 -11.13
N GLU A 10 25.19 -1.58 -11.60
CA GLU A 10 25.41 -1.91 -13.01
C GLU A 10 24.43 -3.00 -13.48
N GLU A 11 24.24 -4.05 -12.67
CA GLU A 11 23.30 -5.12 -12.97
C GLU A 11 21.86 -4.59 -13.03
N PHE A 12 21.43 -3.77 -12.06
CA PHE A 12 20.11 -3.13 -12.09
C PHE A 12 19.92 -2.27 -13.33
N THR A 13 20.93 -1.50 -13.72
CA THR A 13 20.87 -0.65 -14.91
C THR A 13 20.70 -1.49 -16.18
N ARG A 14 21.43 -2.60 -16.27
CA ARG A 14 21.34 -3.54 -17.42
C ARG A 14 19.97 -4.24 -17.50
N LYS A 15 19.40 -4.64 -16.34
CA LYS A 15 18.12 -5.35 -16.24
C LYS A 15 16.91 -4.41 -16.07
N ARG A 16 17.09 -3.10 -16.29
CA ARG A 16 16.05 -2.11 -16.02
C ARG A 16 14.77 -2.34 -16.80
N SER A 17 14.87 -2.83 -18.04
CA SER A 17 13.72 -3.21 -18.89
C SER A 17 12.83 -4.27 -18.21
N ASP A 18 13.44 -5.29 -17.62
CA ASP A 18 12.71 -6.37 -16.94
C ASP A 18 11.95 -5.83 -15.72
N TYR A 19 12.52 -4.86 -14.99
CA TYR A 19 11.85 -4.23 -13.84
C TYR A 19 10.74 -3.28 -14.26
N LEU A 20 10.81 -2.66 -15.44
CA LEU A 20 9.71 -1.90 -16.03
C LEU A 20 8.56 -2.84 -16.41
N GLU A 21 8.86 -3.91 -17.14
CA GLU A 21 7.88 -4.96 -17.51
C GLU A 21 7.23 -5.56 -16.26
N LEU A 22 8.02 -5.87 -15.21
CA LEU A 22 7.50 -6.36 -13.94
C LEU A 22 6.53 -5.35 -13.30
N GLY A 23 6.88 -4.07 -13.31
CA GLY A 23 6.02 -3.01 -12.75
C GLY A 23 4.67 -2.93 -13.44
N ASP A 24 4.66 -2.97 -14.77
CA ASP A 24 3.44 -2.95 -15.58
C ASP A 24 2.61 -4.23 -15.37
N ALA A 25 3.25 -5.40 -15.34
CA ALA A 25 2.58 -6.69 -15.09
C ALA A 25 1.92 -6.72 -13.69
N VAL A 26 2.62 -6.23 -12.66
CA VAL A 26 2.09 -6.14 -11.30
C VAL A 26 0.92 -5.16 -11.24
N HIS A 27 1.03 -4.00 -11.88
CA HIS A 27 -0.06 -3.01 -11.92
C HIS A 27 -1.32 -3.59 -12.55
N ASN A 28 -1.19 -4.18 -13.73
CA ASN A 28 -2.31 -4.77 -14.46
C ASN A 28 -2.98 -5.90 -13.65
N ARG A 29 -2.18 -6.77 -13.02
CA ARG A 29 -2.73 -7.85 -12.20
C ARG A 29 -3.45 -7.33 -10.95
N LEU A 30 -2.97 -6.27 -10.33
CA LEU A 30 -3.65 -5.61 -9.21
C LEU A 30 -4.96 -4.97 -9.64
N ASP A 31 -4.99 -4.33 -10.81
CA ASP A 31 -6.21 -3.71 -11.35
C ASP A 31 -7.27 -4.76 -11.66
N GLU A 32 -6.90 -5.85 -12.35
CA GLU A 32 -7.78 -7.01 -12.58
C GLU A 32 -8.34 -7.56 -11.27
N MET A 33 -7.48 -7.79 -10.28
CA MET A 33 -7.87 -8.33 -8.97
C MET A 33 -8.92 -7.46 -8.26
N VAL A 34 -8.75 -6.13 -8.31
CA VAL A 34 -9.67 -5.18 -7.69
C VAL A 34 -11.00 -5.14 -8.44
N GLN A 35 -10.96 -5.15 -9.78
CA GLN A 35 -12.15 -5.20 -10.63
C GLN A 35 -12.95 -6.50 -10.44
N GLU A 36 -12.28 -7.65 -10.44
CA GLU A 36 -12.90 -8.96 -10.18
C GLU A 36 -13.58 -9.03 -8.82
N ALA A 37 -13.00 -8.36 -7.81
CA ALA A 37 -13.58 -8.29 -6.47
C ALA A 37 -14.71 -7.26 -6.34
N GLY A 38 -14.98 -6.44 -7.35
CA GLY A 38 -15.98 -5.38 -7.31
C GLY A 38 -15.69 -4.29 -6.28
N LEU A 39 -14.42 -4.09 -5.91
CA LEU A 39 -14.02 -3.09 -4.92
C LEU A 39 -13.82 -1.73 -5.57
N SER A 40 -14.31 -0.69 -4.88
CA SER A 40 -14.03 0.70 -5.23
C SER A 40 -12.84 1.19 -4.39
N ILE A 41 -11.76 1.57 -5.06
CA ILE A 41 -10.55 2.09 -4.41
C ILE A 41 -10.21 3.47 -4.97
N LEU A 42 -9.34 4.22 -4.29
CA LEU A 42 -8.87 5.51 -4.80
C LEU A 42 -7.95 5.33 -6.03
N GLY A 43 -7.10 4.30 -6.00
CA GLY A 43 -6.24 3.98 -7.13
C GLY A 43 -5.11 3.01 -6.79
N ILE A 44 -4.42 2.62 -7.86
CA ILE A 44 -3.21 1.80 -7.81
C ILE A 44 -2.07 2.61 -8.42
N GLU A 45 -0.97 2.72 -7.69
CA GLU A 45 0.25 3.35 -8.15
C GLU A 45 1.36 2.30 -8.21
N HIS A 46 2.25 2.39 -9.18
CA HIS A 46 3.49 1.63 -9.15
C HIS A 46 4.70 2.50 -9.50
N ARG A 47 5.85 2.09 -9.04
CA ARG A 47 7.11 2.77 -9.35
C ARG A 47 8.27 1.79 -9.41
N ILE A 48 9.21 2.07 -10.27
CA ILE A 48 10.51 1.41 -10.31
C ILE A 48 11.53 2.35 -9.66
N LYS A 49 12.32 1.82 -8.75
CA LYS A 49 13.37 2.59 -8.07
C LYS A 49 14.33 3.22 -9.10
N THR A 50 14.66 4.50 -8.92
CA THR A 50 15.65 5.15 -9.78
C THR A 50 17.07 4.69 -9.42
N VAL A 51 17.99 4.71 -10.38
CA VAL A 51 19.40 4.38 -10.16
C VAL A 51 19.99 5.24 -9.04
N LYS A 52 19.66 6.54 -9.00
CA LYS A 52 20.08 7.47 -7.93
C LYS A 52 19.55 7.05 -6.55
N SER A 53 18.28 6.65 -6.47
CA SER A 53 17.66 6.21 -5.21
C SER A 53 18.25 4.87 -4.73
N LEU A 54 18.57 3.96 -5.67
CA LEU A 54 19.25 2.72 -5.35
C LEU A 54 20.66 2.97 -4.82
N ALA A 55 21.44 3.81 -5.50
CA ALA A 55 22.78 4.18 -5.04
C ALA A 55 22.78 4.74 -3.61
N GLY A 56 21.88 5.69 -3.32
CA GLY A 56 21.74 6.24 -1.97
C GLY A 56 21.27 5.21 -0.93
N LYS A 57 20.47 4.20 -1.32
CA LYS A 57 20.09 3.09 -0.42
C LYS A 57 21.29 2.20 -0.10
N LEU A 58 22.08 1.83 -1.09
CA LEU A 58 23.26 1.01 -0.92
C LEU A 58 24.30 1.68 -0.02
N GLU A 59 24.53 2.99 -0.19
CA GLU A 59 25.43 3.76 0.65
C GLU A 59 24.99 3.82 2.12
N ARG A 60 23.69 4.07 2.38
CA ARG A 60 23.14 4.16 3.74
C ARG A 60 23.15 2.83 4.50
N LYS A 61 22.94 1.71 3.82
CA LYS A 61 22.87 0.38 4.45
C LYS A 61 24.24 -0.24 4.70
N GLY A 62 25.28 0.26 4.01
CA GLY A 62 26.64 -0.25 4.11
C GLY A 62 26.88 -1.48 3.25
N ASP A 63 28.16 -1.82 3.13
CA ASP A 63 28.66 -2.75 2.12
C ASP A 63 28.29 -4.22 2.36
N ASP A 64 27.98 -4.59 3.59
CA ASP A 64 27.73 -5.98 3.97
C ASP A 64 26.23 -6.35 4.01
N TYR A 65 25.36 -5.38 3.78
CA TYR A 65 23.91 -5.60 3.92
C TYR A 65 23.30 -6.30 2.71
N TYR A 66 23.67 -5.89 1.49
CA TYR A 66 23.24 -6.50 0.23
C TYR A 66 24.42 -7.11 -0.49
N ARG A 67 24.33 -8.37 -0.88
CA ARG A 67 25.38 -9.10 -1.60
C ARG A 67 25.11 -9.21 -3.10
N LYS A 68 23.85 -9.18 -3.49
CA LYS A 68 23.37 -9.31 -4.88
C LYS A 68 22.09 -8.51 -5.09
N LEU A 69 21.70 -8.32 -6.35
CA LEU A 69 20.54 -7.54 -6.74
C LEU A 69 19.23 -8.15 -6.19
N GLU A 70 19.12 -9.46 -6.12
CA GLU A 70 17.96 -10.21 -5.64
C GLU A 70 17.69 -10.05 -4.12
N ASP A 71 18.67 -9.55 -3.36
CA ASP A 71 18.48 -9.25 -1.93
C ASP A 71 17.61 -8.00 -1.72
N LEU A 72 17.43 -7.20 -2.78
CA LEU A 72 16.62 -6.00 -2.76
C LEU A 72 15.16 -6.33 -3.09
N THR A 73 14.28 -6.10 -2.14
CA THR A 73 12.86 -6.45 -2.24
C THR A 73 11.96 -5.32 -2.75
N ASP A 74 12.50 -4.09 -2.89
CA ASP A 74 11.77 -2.86 -3.18
C ASP A 74 12.25 -2.13 -4.45
N LEU A 75 12.80 -2.87 -5.41
CA LEU A 75 13.20 -2.32 -6.71
C LEU A 75 11.98 -1.93 -7.54
N VAL A 76 10.91 -2.72 -7.45
CA VAL A 76 9.56 -2.39 -7.89
C VAL A 76 8.67 -2.29 -6.67
N GLY A 77 7.89 -1.24 -6.58
CA GLY A 77 6.91 -1.03 -5.53
C GLY A 77 5.56 -0.67 -6.13
N ALA A 78 4.50 -1.34 -5.70
CA ALA A 78 3.12 -1.00 -5.98
C ALA A 78 2.41 -0.52 -4.71
N ARG A 79 1.37 0.30 -4.87
CA ARG A 79 0.52 0.75 -3.78
C ARG A 79 -0.92 0.63 -4.19
N ILE A 80 -1.73 0.04 -3.31
CA ILE A 80 -3.18 0.07 -3.39
C ILE A 80 -3.66 1.08 -2.35
N ILE A 81 -4.39 2.10 -2.80
CA ILE A 81 -4.91 3.16 -1.95
C ILE A 81 -6.41 2.99 -1.89
N CYS A 82 -6.93 2.57 -0.73
CA CYS A 82 -8.35 2.35 -0.49
C CYS A 82 -8.99 3.52 0.28
N PHE A 83 -10.32 3.55 0.32
CA PHE A 83 -11.05 4.60 1.02
C PHE A 83 -11.19 4.29 2.51
N PHE A 84 -11.39 3.02 2.89
CA PHE A 84 -11.76 2.63 4.25
C PHE A 84 -10.73 1.67 4.87
N ALA A 85 -10.53 1.79 6.19
CA ALA A 85 -9.51 1.04 6.91
C ALA A 85 -9.75 -0.48 6.89
N ASP A 86 -10.98 -0.93 6.94
CA ASP A 86 -11.35 -2.35 6.90
C ASP A 86 -11.14 -3.00 5.51
N GLU A 87 -11.06 -2.20 4.45
CA GLU A 87 -10.71 -2.68 3.11
C GLU A 87 -9.26 -3.13 2.99
N VAL A 88 -8.37 -2.63 3.86
CA VAL A 88 -6.95 -3.01 3.87
C VAL A 88 -6.80 -4.52 4.07
N ASP A 89 -7.57 -5.12 4.98
CA ASP A 89 -7.50 -6.56 5.25
C ASP A 89 -8.15 -7.39 4.14
N VAL A 90 -9.21 -6.87 3.52
CA VAL A 90 -9.85 -7.50 2.36
C VAL A 90 -8.87 -7.55 1.19
N LEU A 91 -8.27 -6.41 0.86
CA LEU A 91 -7.26 -6.29 -0.19
C LEU A 91 -6.02 -7.14 0.11
N GLY A 92 -5.61 -7.22 1.38
CA GLY A 92 -4.51 -8.09 1.81
C GLY A 92 -4.77 -9.56 1.47
N LYS A 93 -5.97 -10.06 1.76
CA LYS A 93 -6.38 -11.43 1.41
C LYS A 93 -6.44 -11.68 -0.10
N LEU A 94 -6.83 -10.67 -0.87
CA LEU A 94 -6.84 -10.76 -2.34
C LEU A 94 -5.41 -10.82 -2.90
N VAL A 95 -4.49 -10.01 -2.37
CA VAL A 95 -3.06 -10.05 -2.73
C VAL A 95 -2.46 -11.42 -2.41
N GLU A 96 -2.76 -12.00 -1.23
CA GLU A 96 -2.30 -13.35 -0.86
C GLU A 96 -2.81 -14.47 -1.77
N LYS A 97 -3.96 -14.27 -2.42
CA LYS A 97 -4.51 -15.21 -3.40
C LYS A 97 -3.93 -15.03 -4.81
N SER A 98 -3.58 -13.81 -5.15
CA SER A 98 -3.17 -13.42 -6.51
C SER A 98 -1.67 -13.52 -6.75
N PHE A 99 -0.85 -13.51 -5.70
CA PHE A 99 0.61 -13.50 -5.79
C PHE A 99 1.25 -14.50 -4.84
N GLN A 100 2.47 -14.93 -5.16
CA GLN A 100 3.29 -15.68 -4.23
C GLN A 100 3.93 -14.73 -3.22
N ILE A 101 3.74 -15.00 -1.92
CA ILE A 101 4.17 -14.12 -0.84
C ILE A 101 5.49 -14.63 -0.23
N ASP A 102 6.48 -13.77 -0.17
CA ASP A 102 7.67 -13.94 0.66
C ASP A 102 7.34 -13.50 2.09
N ARG A 103 6.87 -14.46 2.91
CA ARG A 103 6.39 -14.16 4.27
C ARG A 103 7.50 -13.69 5.21
N GLU A 104 8.74 -14.07 4.99
CA GLU A 104 9.88 -13.67 5.83
C GLU A 104 10.20 -12.18 5.67
N ASN A 105 10.00 -11.64 4.48
CA ASN A 105 10.26 -10.24 4.17
C ASN A 105 8.99 -9.37 4.17
N SER A 106 7.81 -9.98 4.31
CA SER A 106 6.53 -9.27 4.44
C SER A 106 6.28 -8.85 5.88
N SER A 107 5.60 -7.74 6.07
CA SER A 107 5.29 -7.22 7.41
C SER A 107 3.98 -6.47 7.46
N ASP A 108 3.17 -6.76 8.47
CA ASP A 108 2.09 -5.88 8.88
C ASP A 108 2.64 -4.86 9.89
N LYS A 109 2.93 -3.67 9.40
CA LYS A 109 3.48 -2.61 10.25
C LYS A 109 2.46 -2.11 11.28
N ARG A 110 1.16 -2.33 11.05
CA ARG A 110 0.09 -2.01 12.01
C ARG A 110 0.22 -2.87 13.26
N ALA A 111 0.46 -4.18 13.07
CA ALA A 111 0.65 -5.13 14.19
C ALA A 111 1.97 -4.95 14.94
N LEU A 112 2.98 -4.36 14.28
CA LEU A 112 4.31 -4.13 14.90
C LEU A 112 4.37 -2.83 15.72
N MET A 113 3.36 -1.97 15.61
CA MET A 113 3.33 -0.73 16.36
C MET A 113 3.07 -0.98 17.85
N LYS A 114 3.83 -0.32 18.71
CA LYS A 114 3.59 -0.38 20.14
C LYS A 114 2.30 0.37 20.48
N ALA A 115 1.56 -0.12 21.49
CA ALA A 115 0.30 0.47 21.91
C ALA A 115 0.40 1.94 22.40
N ASP A 116 1.59 2.38 22.76
CA ASP A 116 1.91 3.74 23.21
C ASP A 116 2.53 4.63 22.12
N SER A 117 2.57 4.14 20.89
CA SER A 117 3.17 4.83 19.74
C SER A 117 2.08 5.15 18.71
N PHE A 118 2.23 6.31 18.06
CA PHE A 118 1.37 6.70 16.94
C PHE A 118 2.21 6.84 15.69
N GLY A 119 1.76 6.21 14.63
CA GLY A 119 2.36 6.28 13.32
C GLY A 119 1.42 5.67 12.31
N TYR A 120 1.39 6.21 11.11
CA TYR A 120 0.52 5.69 10.06
C TYR A 120 1.24 4.58 9.32
N LEU A 121 0.76 3.37 9.51
CA LEU A 121 1.42 2.16 9.05
C LEU A 121 0.55 1.45 8.02
N SER A 122 1.20 0.89 7.01
CA SER A 122 0.57 0.14 5.92
C SER A 122 0.89 -1.35 6.04
N LEU A 123 0.05 -2.17 5.42
CA LEU A 123 0.33 -3.58 5.21
C LEU A 123 1.30 -3.71 4.03
N HIS A 124 2.42 -4.39 4.25
CA HIS A 124 3.49 -4.56 3.27
C HIS A 124 3.68 -6.03 2.93
N TYR A 125 3.48 -6.38 1.68
CA TYR A 125 3.80 -7.68 1.13
C TYR A 125 5.02 -7.61 0.22
N ILE A 126 5.94 -8.53 0.39
CA ILE A 126 6.97 -8.84 -0.60
C ILE A 126 6.49 -10.03 -1.39
N CYS A 127 6.37 -9.85 -2.69
CA CYS A 127 5.78 -10.80 -3.62
C CYS A 127 6.72 -11.13 -4.77
N TYR A 128 6.38 -12.18 -5.51
CA TYR A 128 6.96 -12.51 -6.80
C TYR A 128 5.92 -13.16 -7.71
N LEU A 129 6.14 -13.04 -9.02
CA LEU A 129 5.35 -13.72 -10.04
C LEU A 129 5.94 -15.10 -10.33
N THR A 130 5.09 -16.04 -10.73
CA THR A 130 5.49 -17.38 -11.16
C THR A 130 5.16 -17.61 -12.63
N PRO A 131 5.86 -18.51 -13.34
CA PRO A 131 5.63 -18.77 -14.78
C PRO A 131 4.25 -19.33 -15.10
N GLU A 132 3.55 -19.90 -14.11
CA GLU A 132 2.26 -20.58 -14.26
C GLU A 132 1.15 -19.68 -14.81
N ILE A 133 1.31 -18.36 -14.71
CA ILE A 133 0.33 -17.35 -15.14
C ILE A 133 0.68 -16.77 -16.53
N GLY A 134 1.68 -17.31 -17.22
CA GLY A 134 2.05 -16.87 -18.58
C GLY A 134 2.95 -15.63 -18.64
N TYR A 135 3.59 -15.25 -17.54
CA TYR A 135 4.58 -14.17 -17.50
C TYR A 135 5.92 -14.62 -18.12
N SER A 136 6.68 -13.66 -18.65
CA SER A 136 8.02 -13.95 -19.17
C SER A 136 8.96 -14.41 -18.05
N GLU A 137 9.87 -15.34 -18.38
CA GLU A 137 10.88 -15.82 -17.41
C GLU A 137 11.74 -14.70 -16.87
N SER A 138 11.93 -13.63 -17.65
CA SER A 138 12.73 -12.46 -17.26
C SER A 138 12.20 -11.73 -16.02
N ILE A 139 10.90 -11.76 -15.77
CA ILE A 139 10.27 -11.07 -14.62
C ILE A 139 9.85 -12.03 -13.52
N CYS A 140 9.76 -13.33 -13.78
CA CYS A 140 9.42 -14.34 -12.78
C CYS A 140 10.49 -14.39 -11.67
N TYR A 141 10.03 -14.67 -10.44
CA TYR A 141 10.85 -14.78 -9.22
C TYR A 141 11.60 -13.49 -8.81
N LYS A 142 11.45 -12.38 -9.55
CA LYS A 142 11.91 -11.08 -9.08
C LYS A 142 11.00 -10.56 -7.98
N LYS A 143 11.58 -10.13 -6.87
CA LYS A 143 10.83 -9.60 -5.73
C LYS A 143 10.34 -8.18 -6.00
N PHE A 144 9.13 -7.89 -5.54
CA PHE A 144 8.52 -6.56 -5.53
C PHE A 144 7.71 -6.34 -4.27
N GLU A 145 7.50 -5.08 -3.91
CA GLU A 145 6.74 -4.70 -2.73
C GLU A 145 5.35 -4.23 -3.11
N ILE A 146 4.30 -4.76 -2.44
CA ILE A 146 2.94 -4.21 -2.48
C ILE A 146 2.65 -3.58 -1.12
N GLN A 147 2.23 -2.32 -1.13
CA GLN A 147 1.80 -1.57 0.04
C GLN A 147 0.29 -1.32 -0.06
N ILE A 148 -0.46 -1.70 0.97
CA ILE A 148 -1.90 -1.44 1.05
C ILE A 148 -2.14 -0.44 2.18
N ARG A 149 -2.86 0.64 1.90
CA ARG A 149 -3.11 1.73 2.85
C ARG A 149 -4.37 2.51 2.51
N THR A 150 -4.93 3.19 3.50
CA THR A 150 -6.00 4.16 3.25
C THR A 150 -5.46 5.44 2.60
N ASN A 151 -6.37 6.25 2.05
CA ASN A 151 -6.03 7.58 1.51
C ASN A 151 -5.41 8.49 2.59
N LEU A 152 -5.93 8.46 3.81
CA LEU A 152 -5.36 9.25 4.92
C LEU A 152 -3.93 8.80 5.27
N GLN A 153 -3.71 7.47 5.33
CA GLN A 153 -2.37 6.88 5.50
C GLN A 153 -1.42 7.27 4.38
N HIS A 154 -1.90 7.25 3.14
CA HIS A 154 -1.11 7.64 1.98
C HIS A 154 -0.67 9.09 2.07
N THR A 155 -1.61 10.00 2.34
CA THR A 155 -1.34 11.44 2.44
C THR A 155 -0.37 11.76 3.58
N TRP A 156 -0.60 11.19 4.78
CA TRP A 156 0.30 11.39 5.91
C TRP A 156 1.73 10.92 5.61
N SER A 157 1.86 9.73 5.04
CA SER A 157 3.16 9.15 4.72
C SER A 157 3.92 9.93 3.63
N ALA A 158 3.19 10.51 2.67
CA ALA A 158 3.78 11.36 1.64
C ALA A 158 4.33 12.66 2.22
N ILE A 159 3.57 13.32 3.12
CA ILE A 159 3.97 14.55 3.78
C ILE A 159 5.13 14.31 4.76
N GLU A 160 5.04 13.26 5.58
CA GLU A 160 6.09 12.89 6.54
C GLU A 160 7.41 12.61 5.83
N HIS A 161 7.36 11.89 4.70
CA HIS A 161 8.53 11.61 3.89
C HIS A 161 9.12 12.89 3.26
N ASP A 162 8.29 13.80 2.76
CA ASP A 162 8.78 15.05 2.12
C ASP A 162 9.44 15.97 3.14
N LEU A 163 8.84 16.14 4.30
CA LEU A 163 9.35 17.02 5.36
C LEU A 163 10.50 16.38 6.15
N GLY A 164 10.44 15.06 6.40
CA GLY A 164 11.47 14.34 7.15
C GLY A 164 12.75 14.07 6.35
N TYR A 165 12.65 13.83 5.06
CA TYR A 165 13.80 13.49 4.20
C TYR A 165 14.69 14.69 3.87
N LYS A 166 14.17 15.91 3.92
CA LYS A 166 14.90 17.15 3.58
C LYS A 166 15.79 17.67 4.71
N SER A 167 15.74 17.08 5.89
CA SER A 167 16.53 17.52 7.04
C SER A 167 17.86 16.76 7.13
N GLU A 168 18.95 17.38 6.73
CA GLU A 168 20.31 16.86 6.90
C GLU A 168 20.69 16.65 8.38
N PHE A 169 20.01 17.31 9.31
CA PHE A 169 20.26 17.32 10.75
C PHE A 169 19.28 16.49 11.57
N GLY A 170 18.40 15.72 10.91
CA GLY A 170 17.31 14.99 11.57
C GLY A 170 16.09 15.87 11.82
N VAL A 171 14.96 15.23 12.11
CA VAL A 171 13.69 15.94 12.38
C VAL A 171 13.64 16.36 13.86
N PRO A 172 13.37 17.65 14.17
CA PRO A 172 13.25 18.10 15.56
C PRO A 172 12.19 17.31 16.33
N ARG A 173 12.46 17.00 17.61
CA ARG A 173 11.55 16.22 18.46
C ARG A 173 10.13 16.80 18.53
N VAL A 174 10.00 18.13 18.47
CA VAL A 174 8.69 18.81 18.45
C VAL A 174 7.90 18.42 17.20
N VAL A 175 8.55 18.38 16.04
CA VAL A 175 7.94 18.01 14.75
C VAL A 175 7.55 16.54 14.76
N VAL A 176 8.43 15.64 15.21
CA VAL A 176 8.10 14.20 15.37
C VAL A 176 6.86 14.02 16.22
N ARG A 177 6.74 14.75 17.33
CA ARG A 177 5.56 14.71 18.20
C ARG A 177 4.30 15.28 17.54
N GLN A 178 4.44 16.29 16.67
CA GLN A 178 3.31 16.82 15.88
C GLN A 178 2.82 15.79 14.87
N PHE A 179 3.72 15.12 14.17
CA PHE A 179 3.38 14.01 13.27
C PHE A 179 2.69 12.86 13.99
N ALA A 180 3.19 12.45 15.16
CA ALA A 180 2.57 11.39 15.95
C ALA A 180 1.14 11.75 16.38
N ARG A 181 0.90 13.00 16.84
CA ARG A 181 -0.46 13.47 17.18
C ARG A 181 -1.39 13.48 15.97
N LEU A 182 -0.88 13.94 14.83
CA LEU A 182 -1.65 13.95 13.58
C LEU A 182 -1.99 12.53 13.14
N ALA A 183 -1.06 11.58 13.26
CA ALA A 183 -1.32 10.18 12.96
C ALA A 183 -2.49 9.62 13.76
N GLY A 184 -2.54 9.89 15.09
CA GLY A 184 -3.66 9.46 15.93
C GLY A 184 -5.00 10.11 15.55
N LEU A 185 -5.01 11.37 15.12
CA LEU A 185 -6.24 12.01 14.62
C LEU A 185 -6.73 11.41 13.31
N LEU A 186 -5.81 11.06 12.42
CA LEU A 186 -6.15 10.43 11.14
C LEU A 186 -6.62 8.98 11.33
N GLU A 187 -6.06 8.25 12.31
CA GLU A 187 -6.52 6.92 12.70
C GLU A 187 -7.98 6.97 13.18
N LEU A 188 -8.31 7.93 14.05
CA LEU A 188 -9.70 8.16 14.47
C LEU A 188 -10.61 8.54 13.30
N ALA A 189 -10.12 9.32 12.34
CA ALA A 189 -10.88 9.68 11.15
C ALA A 189 -11.15 8.48 10.24
N ASP A 190 -10.16 7.60 10.03
CA ASP A 190 -10.33 6.36 9.29
C ASP A 190 -11.39 5.45 9.94
N ASP A 191 -11.35 5.29 11.27
CA ASP A 191 -12.36 4.53 12.02
C ASP A 191 -13.76 5.14 11.88
N GLU A 192 -13.87 6.46 11.93
CA GLU A 192 -15.16 7.14 11.83
C GLU A 192 -15.73 7.04 10.40
N PHE A 193 -14.92 7.07 9.35
CA PHE A 193 -15.37 6.81 7.99
C PHE A 193 -15.97 5.40 7.83
N VAL A 194 -15.35 4.38 8.43
CA VAL A 194 -15.93 3.01 8.44
C VAL A 194 -17.29 3.00 9.14
N ARG A 195 -17.42 3.68 10.31
CA ARG A 195 -18.68 3.77 11.04
C ARG A 195 -19.76 4.51 10.25
N ILE A 196 -19.41 5.62 9.58
CA ILE A 196 -20.34 6.38 8.74
C ILE A 196 -20.84 5.49 7.60
N ARG A 197 -19.94 4.78 6.90
CA ARG A 197 -20.33 3.86 5.83
C ARG A 197 -21.29 2.78 6.34
N SER A 198 -20.99 2.14 7.48
CA SER A 198 -21.86 1.13 8.07
C SER A 198 -23.25 1.68 8.39
N ARG A 199 -23.32 2.87 9.02
CA ARG A 199 -24.62 3.51 9.32
C ARG A 199 -25.42 3.85 8.06
N MET A 200 -24.75 4.27 6.98
CA MET A 200 -25.41 4.54 5.70
C MET A 200 -25.99 3.25 5.08
N GLN A 201 -25.27 2.14 5.18
CA GLN A 201 -25.73 0.84 4.71
C GLN A 201 -26.96 0.36 5.52
N ASP A 202 -26.87 0.44 6.86
CA ASP A 202 -27.99 0.08 7.76
C ASP A 202 -29.23 0.91 7.47
N TYR A 203 -29.06 2.22 7.29
CA TYR A 203 -30.16 3.15 6.94
C TYR A 203 -30.79 2.79 5.58
N THR A 204 -29.98 2.53 4.58
CA THR A 204 -30.46 2.11 3.25
C THR A 204 -31.29 0.82 3.34
N GLU A 205 -30.79 -0.13 4.13
CA GLU A 205 -31.49 -1.42 4.31
C GLU A 205 -32.83 -1.27 5.08
N GLU A 206 -32.86 -0.39 6.09
CA GLU A 206 -34.07 -0.05 6.82
C GLU A 206 -35.12 0.58 5.90
N ILE A 207 -34.74 1.56 5.08
CA ILE A 207 -35.63 2.20 4.11
C ILE A 207 -36.19 1.19 3.12
N ARG A 208 -35.33 0.34 2.53
CA ARG A 208 -35.79 -0.70 1.60
C ARG A 208 -36.80 -1.64 2.24
N LYS A 209 -36.60 -2.02 3.51
CA LYS A 209 -37.58 -2.84 4.27
C LYS A 209 -38.91 -2.12 4.49
N LYS A 210 -38.88 -0.83 4.87
CA LYS A 210 -40.13 -0.03 5.05
C LYS A 210 -40.92 0.11 3.76
N ILE A 211 -40.24 0.39 2.64
CA ILE A 211 -40.87 0.49 1.32
C ILE A 211 -41.50 -0.86 0.92
N ALA A 212 -40.76 -1.96 1.10
CA ALA A 212 -41.25 -3.30 0.78
C ALA A 212 -42.47 -3.73 1.62
N LEU A 213 -42.61 -3.23 2.83
CA LEU A 213 -43.77 -3.46 3.72
C LEU A 213 -44.96 -2.50 3.48
N GLY A 214 -44.87 -1.58 2.52
CA GLY A 214 -45.91 -0.59 2.22
C GLY A 214 -45.99 0.54 3.24
N CYS A 215 -45.00 0.73 4.09
CA CYS A 215 -44.92 1.79 5.10
C CYS A 215 -44.12 3.01 4.58
N ALA A 216 -44.39 3.41 3.33
CA ALA A 216 -43.67 4.51 2.68
C ALA A 216 -43.89 5.88 3.33
N ASP A 217 -45.03 6.07 4.01
CA ASP A 217 -45.37 7.34 4.70
C ASP A 217 -44.44 7.65 5.87
N ASP A 218 -43.76 6.64 6.42
CA ASP A 218 -42.80 6.78 7.52
C ASP A 218 -41.32 6.95 7.04
N VAL A 219 -41.11 7.08 5.73
CA VAL A 219 -39.78 7.25 5.12
C VAL A 219 -39.56 8.71 4.79
N LEU A 220 -38.45 9.28 5.31
CA LEU A 220 -38.00 10.61 4.91
C LEU A 220 -37.63 10.60 3.42
N ILE A 221 -38.13 11.60 2.70
CA ILE A 221 -37.77 11.79 1.28
C ILE A 221 -36.36 12.36 1.23
N ASP A 222 -35.39 11.52 0.95
CA ASP A 222 -34.00 11.88 0.70
C ASP A 222 -33.48 11.13 -0.56
N ILE A 223 -32.21 11.31 -0.90
CA ILE A 223 -31.60 10.74 -2.11
C ILE A 223 -31.64 9.19 -2.08
N ILE A 224 -31.59 8.58 -0.90
CA ILE A 224 -31.56 7.12 -0.72
C ILE A 224 -32.99 6.52 -0.90
N SER A 225 -34.00 7.24 -0.47
CA SER A 225 -35.39 6.79 -0.59
C SER A 225 -35.94 6.93 -2.02
N LEU A 226 -35.23 7.65 -2.89
CA LEU A 226 -35.59 7.90 -4.29
C LEU A 226 -34.94 6.93 -5.27
N GLU A 227 -33.93 6.16 -4.86
CA GLU A 227 -33.29 5.09 -5.63
C GLU A 227 -33.98 3.73 -5.41
#